data_3bb4ced2584a728a4919523522332754
#
_entry.id   3bb4ced2584a728a4919523522332754
#
_cell.length_a   1.000
_cell.length_b   1.000
_cell.length_c   1.000
_cell.angle_alpha   90.00
_cell.angle_beta   90.00
_cell.angle_gamma   90.00
#
_symmetry.space_group_name_H-M   'P 1'
#
loop_
_entity.id
_entity.type
_entity.pdbx_description
1 polymer ?
#
loop_
_entity_poly.entity_id
_entity_poly.type
_entity_poly.pdbx_seq_one_letter_code
_entity_poly.pdbx_strand_id
1 'polypeptide(L)'
;MKAVYIHGFAGSIHSDTITNFRKYYPELEWCPLEVNHHVEESVKKINDFIKSNTDVKYLIGSSLGGFYVLCADFAGRKIVINPVLNPMSSLKKAVGVNKYRGRRENGETEFKLTMQDLFRFKAFKPQDTPETICHYTPHDPNLGEDIKREYQKFFAHAEMTTHLRSHFTDEHYIKHKLKDAL
;
A
#
# COMPACT_ATOMS: atom_id res chain seq x y z
N MET A 1 18.43 -7.09 6.42
CA MET A 1 17.13 -7.50 5.86
C MET A 1 16.45 -6.27 5.27
N LYS A 2 15.93 -6.37 4.05
CA LYS A 2 15.25 -5.25 3.39
C LYS A 2 13.74 -5.29 3.60
N ALA A 3 13.16 -4.12 3.83
CA ALA A 3 11.72 -3.88 3.88
C ALA A 3 11.35 -2.84 2.80
N VAL A 4 10.48 -3.23 1.87
CA VAL A 4 10.01 -2.35 0.80
C VAL A 4 8.69 -1.72 1.22
N TYR A 5 8.57 -0.41 1.08
CA TYR A 5 7.33 0.31 1.38
C TYR A 5 6.74 0.97 0.13
N ILE A 6 5.44 0.75 -0.07
CA ILE A 6 4.64 1.29 -1.18
C ILE A 6 3.58 2.24 -0.61
N HIS A 7 3.70 3.52 -0.95
CA HIS A 7 2.79 4.56 -0.48
C HIS A 7 1.39 4.48 -1.15
N GLY A 8 0.40 5.12 -0.53
CA GLY A 8 -0.95 5.22 -1.07
C GLY A 8 -1.10 6.22 -2.21
N PHE A 9 -2.35 6.41 -2.68
CA PHE A 9 -2.71 7.33 -3.75
C PHE A 9 -2.23 8.76 -3.46
N ALA A 10 -1.59 9.38 -4.45
CA ALA A 10 -0.98 10.71 -4.35
C ALA A 10 0.08 10.86 -3.24
N GLY A 11 0.61 9.76 -2.71
CA GLY A 11 1.66 9.76 -1.70
C GLY A 11 3.06 9.96 -2.30
N SER A 12 4.08 9.84 -1.43
CA SER A 12 5.49 10.01 -1.77
C SER A 12 6.37 9.15 -0.87
N ILE A 13 7.56 8.84 -1.32
CA ILE A 13 8.61 8.18 -0.52
C ILE A 13 9.20 9.08 0.57
N HIS A 14 8.89 10.37 0.56
CA HIS A 14 9.31 11.35 1.56
C HIS A 14 8.21 11.65 2.59
N SER A 15 7.32 10.69 2.85
CA SER A 15 6.23 10.83 3.82
C SER A 15 6.68 10.60 5.26
N ASP A 16 5.90 11.12 6.22
CA ASP A 16 6.12 10.88 7.65
C ASP A 16 6.08 9.38 7.99
N THR A 17 5.31 8.59 7.23
CA THR A 17 5.23 7.14 7.39
C THR A 17 6.60 6.48 7.26
N ILE A 18 7.35 6.79 6.20
CA ILE A 18 8.70 6.20 6.01
C ILE A 18 9.71 6.76 7.01
N THR A 19 9.56 8.03 7.40
CA THR A 19 10.38 8.64 8.45
C THR A 19 10.19 7.89 9.78
N ASN A 20 8.94 7.60 10.13
CA ASN A 20 8.61 6.85 11.34
C ASN A 20 9.06 5.39 11.26
N PHE A 21 8.96 4.72 10.11
CA PHE A 21 9.51 3.38 9.93
C PHE A 21 11.01 3.35 10.23
N ARG A 22 11.79 4.26 9.66
CA ARG A 22 13.23 4.36 9.91
C ARG A 22 13.56 4.67 11.36
N LYS A 23 12.73 5.46 12.03
CA LYS A 23 12.88 5.83 13.44
C LYS A 23 12.67 4.64 14.39
N TYR A 24 11.64 3.84 14.15
CA TYR A 24 11.23 2.78 15.07
C TYR A 24 11.78 1.40 14.75
N TYR A 25 12.24 1.19 13.51
CA TYR A 25 12.83 -0.07 13.04
C TYR A 25 14.13 0.20 12.27
N PRO A 26 15.14 0.77 12.95
CA PRO A 26 16.43 1.13 12.32
C PRO A 26 17.26 -0.10 11.90
N GLU A 27 16.92 -1.29 12.39
CA GLU A 27 17.55 -2.56 12.05
C GLU A 27 17.18 -3.05 10.63
N LEU A 28 16.11 -2.50 10.05
CA LEU A 28 15.68 -2.80 8.69
C LEU A 28 16.23 -1.78 7.69
N GLU A 29 16.73 -2.27 6.57
CA GLU A 29 17.02 -1.43 5.41
C GLU A 29 15.72 -1.08 4.69
N TRP A 30 15.24 0.14 4.87
CA TRP A 30 13.99 0.62 4.29
C TRP A 30 14.19 1.12 2.86
N CYS A 31 13.53 0.46 1.91
CA CYS A 31 13.53 0.75 0.48
C CYS A 31 12.14 1.24 0.03
N PRO A 32 11.77 2.50 0.25
CA PRO A 32 10.52 3.02 -0.24
C PRO A 32 10.56 3.12 -1.77
N LEU A 33 9.53 2.62 -2.45
CA LEU A 33 9.40 2.73 -3.89
C LEU A 33 8.33 3.76 -4.26
N GLU A 34 8.73 4.70 -5.10
CA GLU A 34 7.82 5.66 -5.67
C GLU A 34 6.97 5.00 -6.77
N VAL A 35 5.65 5.01 -6.58
CA VAL A 35 4.66 4.48 -7.50
C VAL A 35 3.71 5.59 -7.95
N ASN A 36 2.98 5.38 -9.03
CA ASN A 36 2.00 6.31 -9.56
C ASN A 36 0.63 5.61 -9.76
N HIS A 37 -0.30 6.27 -10.45
CA HIS A 37 -1.63 5.73 -10.74
C HIS A 37 -1.66 4.82 -11.98
N HIS A 38 -0.56 4.68 -12.71
CA HIS A 38 -0.42 3.73 -13.83
C HIS A 38 -0.07 2.36 -13.24
N VAL A 39 -1.09 1.51 -13.14
CA VAL A 39 -0.99 0.24 -12.41
C VAL A 39 0.06 -0.70 -13.00
N GLU A 40 0.16 -0.78 -14.33
CA GLU A 40 1.13 -1.63 -15.03
C GLU A 40 2.56 -1.27 -14.68
N GLU A 41 2.88 0.03 -14.73
CA GLU A 41 4.21 0.56 -14.42
C GLU A 41 4.56 0.33 -12.95
N SER A 42 3.60 0.59 -12.06
CA SER A 42 3.78 0.46 -10.62
C SER A 42 4.01 -0.98 -10.21
N VAL A 43 3.20 -1.93 -10.66
CA VAL A 43 3.37 -3.35 -10.37
C VAL A 43 4.66 -3.89 -10.99
N LYS A 44 4.97 -3.49 -12.23
CA LYS A 44 6.23 -3.86 -12.88
C LYS A 44 7.44 -3.37 -12.08
N LYS A 45 7.46 -2.10 -11.67
CA LYS A 45 8.55 -1.51 -10.88
C LYS A 45 8.77 -2.28 -9.58
N ILE A 46 7.69 -2.66 -8.88
CA ILE A 46 7.78 -3.44 -7.65
C ILE A 46 8.36 -4.83 -7.93
N ASN A 47 7.87 -5.54 -8.94
CA ASN A 47 8.35 -6.87 -9.28
C ASN A 47 9.80 -6.87 -9.75
N ASP A 48 10.22 -5.89 -10.53
CA ASP A 48 11.60 -5.74 -10.99
C ASP A 48 12.53 -5.48 -9.79
N PHE A 49 12.10 -4.62 -8.83
CA PHE A 49 12.87 -4.38 -7.61
C PHE A 49 13.04 -5.65 -6.77
N ILE A 50 11.95 -6.41 -6.56
CA ILE A 50 11.99 -7.67 -5.81
C ILE A 50 12.93 -8.68 -6.48
N LYS A 51 12.85 -8.85 -7.80
CA LYS A 51 13.72 -9.76 -8.55
C LYS A 51 15.20 -9.39 -8.44
N SER A 52 15.50 -8.10 -8.39
CA SER A 52 16.89 -7.59 -8.27
C SER A 52 17.41 -7.56 -6.83
N ASN A 53 16.56 -7.79 -5.82
CA ASN A 53 16.90 -7.71 -4.41
C ASN A 53 16.34 -8.94 -3.66
N THR A 54 17.05 -10.04 -3.72
CA THR A 54 16.63 -11.34 -3.14
C THR A 54 16.61 -11.36 -1.61
N ASP A 55 17.15 -10.35 -0.96
CA ASP A 55 17.18 -10.18 0.51
C ASP A 55 15.98 -9.38 1.06
N VAL A 56 15.01 -9.01 0.20
CA VAL A 56 13.73 -8.43 0.63
C VAL A 56 12.95 -9.48 1.43
N LYS A 57 12.55 -9.12 2.65
CA LYS A 57 11.76 -9.97 3.56
C LYS A 57 10.33 -9.48 3.72
N TYR A 58 10.13 -8.17 3.66
CA TYR A 58 8.86 -7.53 3.89
C TYR A 58 8.46 -6.64 2.73
N LEU A 59 7.23 -6.80 2.24
CA LEU A 59 6.62 -5.90 1.27
C LEU A 59 5.39 -5.26 1.92
N ILE A 60 5.48 -3.96 2.17
CA ILE A 60 4.51 -3.22 2.97
C ILE A 60 3.81 -2.18 2.11
N GLY A 61 2.48 -2.10 2.17
CA GLY A 61 1.74 -1.10 1.40
C GLY A 61 0.53 -0.55 2.12
N SER A 62 0.29 0.76 1.98
CA SER A 62 -0.88 1.42 2.54
C SER A 62 -1.85 1.89 1.46
N SER A 63 -3.15 1.75 1.72
CA SER A 63 -4.22 2.20 0.80
C SER A 63 -4.04 1.62 -0.61
N LEU A 64 -3.88 2.46 -1.66
CA LEU A 64 -3.57 2.00 -3.01
C LEU A 64 -2.24 1.23 -3.10
N GLY A 65 -1.24 1.60 -2.28
CA GLY A 65 0.00 0.83 -2.16
C GLY A 65 -0.24 -0.61 -1.67
N GLY A 66 -1.23 -0.80 -0.81
CA GLY A 66 -1.69 -2.13 -0.39
C GLY A 66 -2.24 -2.96 -1.54
N PHE A 67 -2.99 -2.37 -2.47
CA PHE A 67 -3.42 -3.03 -3.70
C PHE A 67 -2.23 -3.51 -4.53
N TYR A 68 -1.22 -2.66 -4.74
CA TYR A 68 -0.02 -3.03 -5.49
C TYR A 68 0.76 -4.17 -4.83
N VAL A 69 0.87 -4.14 -3.49
CA VAL A 69 1.49 -5.23 -2.72
C VAL A 69 0.75 -6.56 -2.92
N LEU A 70 -0.58 -6.54 -2.90
CA LEU A 70 -1.39 -7.74 -3.14
C LEU A 70 -1.28 -8.25 -4.58
N CYS A 71 -0.97 -7.38 -5.56
CA CYS A 71 -0.76 -7.76 -6.96
C CYS A 71 0.69 -8.15 -7.28
N ALA A 72 1.64 -7.87 -6.39
CA ALA A 72 3.05 -8.17 -6.61
C ALA A 72 3.36 -9.67 -6.50
N ASP A 73 4.28 -10.14 -7.35
CA ASP A 73 4.85 -11.49 -7.31
C ASP A 73 5.92 -11.56 -6.22
N PHE A 74 5.49 -11.85 -4.99
CA PHE A 74 6.36 -11.90 -3.82
C PHE A 74 5.93 -13.01 -2.88
N ALA A 75 6.85 -13.94 -2.62
CA ALA A 75 6.63 -15.09 -1.74
C ALA A 75 6.93 -14.80 -0.25
N GLY A 76 7.54 -13.64 0.07
CA GLY A 76 7.81 -13.24 1.45
C GLY A 76 6.59 -12.60 2.11
N ARG A 77 6.79 -12.04 3.31
CA ARG A 77 5.71 -11.47 4.10
C ARG A 77 5.17 -10.17 3.49
N LYS A 78 3.88 -10.15 3.19
CA LYS A 78 3.12 -8.98 2.73
C LYS A 78 2.39 -8.36 3.92
N ILE A 79 2.54 -7.06 4.14
CA ILE A 79 1.82 -6.31 5.17
C ILE A 79 1.02 -5.22 4.47
N VAL A 80 -0.30 -5.31 4.54
CA VAL A 80 -1.17 -4.33 3.90
C VAL A 80 -1.96 -3.55 4.94
N ILE A 81 -1.99 -2.24 4.77
CA ILE A 81 -2.55 -1.30 5.75
C ILE A 81 -3.70 -0.55 5.07
N ASN A 82 -4.93 -0.80 5.51
CA ASN A 82 -6.16 -0.28 4.87
C ASN A 82 -6.11 -0.41 3.33
N PRO A 83 -5.86 -1.62 2.78
CA PRO A 83 -5.66 -1.77 1.35
C PRO A 83 -6.93 -1.44 0.55
N VAL A 84 -6.78 -0.74 -0.55
CA VAL A 84 -7.85 -0.60 -1.55
C VAL A 84 -7.96 -1.92 -2.29
N LEU A 85 -9.09 -2.61 -2.22
CA LEU A 85 -9.33 -3.86 -2.98
C LEU A 85 -9.89 -3.59 -4.37
N ASN A 86 -10.64 -2.50 -4.53
CA ASN A 86 -11.25 -2.10 -5.80
C ASN A 86 -10.91 -0.64 -6.14
N PRO A 87 -9.72 -0.37 -6.73
CA PRO A 87 -9.31 1.00 -7.08
C PRO A 87 -10.29 1.70 -8.01
N MET A 88 -10.94 0.98 -8.92
CA MET A 88 -11.91 1.57 -9.84
C MET A 88 -13.09 2.20 -9.11
N SER A 89 -13.58 1.59 -8.03
CA SER A 89 -14.64 2.15 -7.19
C SER A 89 -14.11 3.25 -6.28
N SER A 90 -13.05 2.95 -5.53
CA SER A 90 -12.54 3.83 -4.47
C SER A 90 -11.97 5.14 -5.01
N LEU A 91 -11.36 5.13 -6.21
CA LEU A 91 -10.75 6.32 -6.81
C LEU A 91 -11.64 7.03 -7.83
N LYS A 92 -12.87 6.58 -8.05
CA LYS A 92 -13.78 7.19 -9.03
C LYS A 92 -13.99 8.68 -8.81
N LYS A 93 -14.09 9.10 -7.55
CA LYS A 93 -14.28 10.52 -7.18
C LYS A 93 -13.01 11.36 -7.36
N ALA A 94 -11.85 10.74 -7.52
CA ALA A 94 -10.57 11.41 -7.74
C ALA A 94 -10.24 11.59 -9.24
N VAL A 95 -11.13 11.19 -10.15
CA VAL A 95 -10.92 11.43 -11.60
C VAL A 95 -10.82 12.94 -11.86
N GLY A 96 -9.72 13.34 -12.54
CA GLY A 96 -9.36 14.72 -12.76
C GLY A 96 -7.93 15.01 -12.34
N VAL A 97 -7.61 16.30 -12.14
CA VAL A 97 -6.30 16.76 -11.67
C VAL A 97 -6.19 16.55 -10.16
N ASN A 98 -5.10 15.92 -9.74
CA ASN A 98 -4.77 15.66 -8.35
C ASN A 98 -3.38 16.20 -8.02
N LYS A 99 -3.19 16.67 -6.80
CA LYS A 99 -1.88 17.09 -6.29
C LYS A 99 -1.23 15.98 -5.48
N TYR A 100 0.06 15.80 -5.64
CA TYR A 100 0.84 14.95 -4.76
C TYR A 100 0.93 15.55 -3.34
N ARG A 101 0.92 14.70 -2.31
CA ARG A 101 0.98 15.09 -0.88
C ARG A 101 2.40 15.25 -0.36
N GLY A 102 3.40 15.12 -1.22
CA GLY A 102 4.80 15.24 -0.87
C GLY A 102 5.66 15.38 -2.11
N ARG A 103 6.94 15.66 -1.90
CA ARG A 103 7.92 15.78 -2.98
C ARG A 103 8.05 14.44 -3.71
N ARG A 104 8.04 14.49 -5.04
CA ARG A 104 8.28 13.35 -5.93
C ARG A 104 9.74 13.33 -6.40
N GLU A 105 10.28 12.13 -6.71
CA GLU A 105 11.64 11.98 -7.23
C GLU A 105 11.82 12.72 -8.56
N ASN A 106 10.80 12.71 -9.42
CA ASN A 106 10.80 13.36 -10.72
C ASN A 106 10.41 14.86 -10.67
N GLY A 107 10.13 15.40 -9.47
CA GLY A 107 9.75 16.80 -9.28
C GLY A 107 8.30 17.14 -9.62
N GLU A 108 7.49 16.18 -10.04
CA GLU A 108 6.07 16.41 -10.32
C GLU A 108 5.31 16.83 -9.06
N THR A 109 4.42 17.81 -9.20
CA THR A 109 3.56 18.32 -8.13
C THR A 109 2.11 17.91 -8.27
N GLU A 110 1.69 17.54 -9.49
CA GLU A 110 0.34 17.12 -9.81
C GLU A 110 0.31 16.07 -10.92
N PHE A 111 -0.82 15.39 -11.06
CA PHE A 111 -1.09 14.41 -12.12
C PHE A 111 -2.57 14.40 -12.46
N LYS A 112 -2.90 13.85 -13.64
CA LYS A 112 -4.29 13.66 -14.07
C LYS A 112 -4.66 12.19 -14.02
N LEU A 113 -5.64 11.85 -13.16
CA LEU A 113 -6.26 10.53 -13.15
C LEU A 113 -7.42 10.51 -14.15
N THR A 114 -7.45 9.52 -15.03
CA THR A 114 -8.51 9.37 -16.03
C THR A 114 -9.37 8.14 -15.74
N MET A 115 -10.56 8.07 -16.34
CA MET A 115 -11.38 6.84 -16.29
C MET A 115 -10.66 5.66 -16.96
N GLN A 116 -9.84 5.92 -17.99
CA GLN A 116 -9.07 4.88 -18.65
C GLN A 116 -8.03 4.26 -17.69
N ASP A 117 -7.35 5.08 -16.87
CA ASP A 117 -6.42 4.59 -15.86
C ASP A 117 -7.16 3.69 -14.86
N LEU A 118 -8.37 4.08 -14.41
CA LEU A 118 -9.17 3.26 -13.52
C LEU A 118 -9.58 1.92 -14.15
N PHE A 119 -9.91 1.90 -15.43
CA PHE A 119 -10.24 0.64 -16.12
C PHE A 119 -9.07 -0.33 -16.19
N ARG A 120 -7.84 0.16 -16.29
CA ARG A 120 -6.63 -0.69 -16.32
C ARG A 120 -6.45 -1.51 -15.04
N PHE A 121 -6.88 -0.99 -13.87
CA PHE A 121 -6.84 -1.76 -12.63
C PHE A 121 -7.59 -3.09 -12.68
N LYS A 122 -8.60 -3.24 -13.57
CA LYS A 122 -9.34 -4.50 -13.72
C LYS A 122 -8.51 -5.68 -14.23
N ALA A 123 -7.41 -5.41 -14.91
CA ALA A 123 -6.48 -6.44 -15.37
C ALA A 123 -5.65 -7.03 -14.25
N PHE A 124 -5.57 -6.36 -13.10
CA PHE A 124 -4.78 -6.77 -11.95
C PHE A 124 -5.70 -7.33 -10.87
N LYS A 125 -5.39 -8.53 -10.41
CA LYS A 125 -6.17 -9.21 -9.37
C LYS A 125 -5.32 -9.30 -8.12
N PRO A 126 -5.69 -8.59 -7.04
CA PRO A 126 -5.04 -8.77 -5.75
C PRO A 126 -5.19 -10.22 -5.29
N GLN A 127 -4.15 -10.73 -4.62
CA GLN A 127 -4.11 -12.09 -4.12
C GLN A 127 -3.99 -12.11 -2.61
N ASP A 128 -4.76 -12.97 -1.98
CA ASP A 128 -4.66 -13.31 -0.57
C ASP A 128 -3.76 -14.54 -0.41
N THR A 129 -2.74 -14.43 0.44
CA THR A 129 -1.82 -15.53 0.74
C THR A 129 -1.66 -15.70 2.25
N PRO A 130 -1.27 -16.90 2.74
CA PRO A 130 -1.03 -17.12 4.17
C PRO A 130 0.05 -16.20 4.79
N GLU A 131 0.98 -15.71 3.96
CA GLU A 131 2.02 -14.77 4.39
C GLU A 131 1.55 -13.32 4.44
N THR A 132 0.29 -13.06 4.11
CA THR A 132 -0.30 -11.71 4.13
C THR A 132 -0.84 -11.39 5.52
N ILE A 133 -0.48 -10.21 6.02
CA ILE A 133 -1.08 -9.61 7.22
C ILE A 133 -1.82 -8.35 6.80
N CYS A 134 -3.10 -8.27 7.15
CA CYS A 134 -3.95 -7.13 6.86
C CYS A 134 -4.30 -6.37 8.14
N HIS A 135 -3.76 -5.17 8.27
CA HIS A 135 -4.14 -4.23 9.33
C HIS A 135 -5.18 -3.25 8.79
N TYR A 136 -6.30 -3.10 9.46
CA TYR A 136 -7.36 -2.23 8.96
C TYR A 136 -8.12 -1.47 10.05
N THR A 137 -8.77 -0.39 9.64
CA THR A 137 -9.71 0.40 10.43
C THR A 137 -11.13 -0.06 10.09
N PRO A 138 -11.91 -0.55 11.05
CA PRO A 138 -13.26 -1.08 10.78
C PRO A 138 -14.23 -0.07 10.17
N HIS A 139 -14.02 1.22 10.44
CA HIS A 139 -14.84 2.33 9.97
C HIS A 139 -13.96 3.34 9.23
N ASP A 140 -13.48 2.96 8.04
CA ASP A 140 -12.63 3.82 7.23
C ASP A 140 -13.46 4.72 6.31
N PRO A 141 -13.51 6.05 6.56
CA PRO A 141 -14.33 6.96 5.77
C PRO A 141 -13.88 7.10 4.31
N ASN A 142 -12.64 6.70 4.00
CA ASN A 142 -12.10 6.75 2.64
C ASN A 142 -12.43 5.49 1.84
N LEU A 143 -12.71 4.37 2.50
CA LEU A 143 -12.95 3.08 1.87
C LEU A 143 -14.43 2.66 1.92
N GLY A 144 -15.25 3.29 2.76
CA GLY A 144 -16.67 3.04 2.89
C GLY A 144 -17.08 2.21 4.10
N GLU A 145 -18.36 2.21 4.41
CA GLU A 145 -18.91 1.58 5.62
C GLU A 145 -18.82 0.04 5.58
N ASP A 146 -18.86 -0.56 4.39
CA ASP A 146 -18.84 -2.01 4.21
C ASP A 146 -17.44 -2.61 4.11
N ILE A 147 -16.37 -1.81 4.30
CA ILE A 147 -14.99 -2.26 4.07
C ILE A 147 -14.61 -3.48 4.92
N LYS A 148 -15.10 -3.56 6.16
CA LYS A 148 -14.87 -4.74 7.02
C LYS A 148 -15.42 -6.01 6.36
N ARG A 149 -16.61 -5.95 5.78
CA ARG A 149 -17.26 -7.09 5.12
C ARG A 149 -16.53 -7.46 3.82
N GLU A 150 -16.06 -6.46 3.08
CA GLU A 150 -15.24 -6.69 1.88
C GLU A 150 -13.94 -7.39 2.23
N TYR A 151 -13.25 -6.95 3.29
CA TYR A 151 -12.02 -7.58 3.77
C TYR A 151 -12.26 -9.00 4.25
N GLN A 152 -13.30 -9.24 5.06
CA GLN A 152 -13.64 -10.58 5.52
C GLN A 152 -13.97 -11.55 4.38
N LYS A 153 -14.50 -11.05 3.28
CA LYS A 153 -14.75 -11.84 2.07
C LYS A 153 -13.48 -12.13 1.29
N PHE A 154 -12.56 -11.15 1.23
CA PHE A 154 -11.37 -11.22 0.42
C PHE A 154 -10.25 -12.00 1.12
N PHE A 155 -9.98 -11.68 2.38
CA PHE A 155 -8.89 -12.27 3.15
C PHE A 155 -9.37 -13.56 3.83
N ALA A 156 -9.29 -14.68 3.11
CA ALA A 156 -9.58 -16.01 3.64
C ALA A 156 -8.36 -16.68 4.30
N HIS A 157 -7.16 -16.26 3.93
CA HIS A 157 -5.89 -16.84 4.36
C HIS A 157 -5.05 -15.87 5.20
N ALA A 158 -5.18 -14.57 4.96
CA ALA A 158 -4.41 -13.55 5.67
C ALA A 158 -4.85 -13.41 7.14
N GLU A 159 -3.87 -13.12 8.00
CA GLU A 159 -4.14 -12.63 9.34
C GLU A 159 -4.71 -11.20 9.28
N MET A 160 -5.88 -10.99 9.88
CA MET A 160 -6.53 -9.67 9.93
C MET A 160 -6.55 -9.09 11.33
N THR A 161 -6.10 -7.84 11.47
CA THR A 161 -6.09 -7.14 12.75
C THR A 161 -6.68 -5.72 12.64
N THR A 162 -7.35 -5.28 13.72
CA THR A 162 -8.05 -3.98 13.78
C THR A 162 -7.30 -2.95 14.60
N HIS A 163 -6.02 -2.75 14.34
CA HIS A 163 -5.17 -1.91 15.17
C HIS A 163 -5.14 -0.43 14.79
N LEU A 164 -5.69 -0.08 13.63
CA LEU A 164 -5.66 1.29 13.13
C LEU A 164 -6.84 2.11 13.66
N ARG A 165 -6.56 3.39 13.94
CA ARG A 165 -7.56 4.38 14.38
C ARG A 165 -8.11 5.20 13.23
N SER A 166 -7.39 5.27 12.10
CA SER A 166 -7.76 6.03 10.92
C SER A 166 -7.28 5.36 9.63
N HIS A 167 -7.66 5.92 8.48
CA HIS A 167 -7.17 5.46 7.18
C HIS A 167 -5.64 5.56 7.05
N PHE A 168 -5.05 6.56 7.68
CA PHE A 168 -3.62 6.83 7.57
C PHE A 168 -2.82 6.04 8.61
N THR A 169 -1.64 5.61 8.22
CA THR A 169 -0.68 4.94 9.08
C THR A 169 -0.06 5.96 10.04
N ASP A 170 -0.56 6.00 11.25
CA ASP A 170 -0.08 6.93 12.28
C ASP A 170 1.17 6.41 13.03
N GLU A 171 1.85 7.32 13.72
CA GLU A 171 3.06 7.01 14.49
C GLU A 171 2.81 5.99 15.61
N HIS A 172 1.63 6.06 16.27
CA HIS A 172 1.27 5.12 17.32
C HIS A 172 1.18 3.68 16.80
N TYR A 173 0.52 3.50 15.65
CA TYR A 173 0.44 2.21 15.00
C TYR A 173 1.84 1.68 14.65
N ILE A 174 2.66 2.50 14.01
CA ILE A 174 4.02 2.12 13.60
C ILE A 174 4.82 1.66 14.81
N LYS A 175 4.82 2.47 15.87
CA LYS A 175 5.62 2.21 17.08
C LYS A 175 5.19 0.96 17.84
N HIS A 176 3.88 0.69 17.93
CA HIS A 176 3.36 -0.29 18.91
C HIS A 176 2.70 -1.52 18.30
N LYS A 177 2.32 -1.47 17.01
CA LYS A 177 1.52 -2.53 16.39
C LYS A 177 2.17 -3.17 15.17
N LEU A 178 2.95 -2.41 14.40
CA LEU A 178 3.64 -2.96 13.24
C LEU A 178 4.70 -4.01 13.63
N LYS A 179 5.25 -3.92 14.84
CA LYS A 179 6.25 -4.85 15.37
C LYS A 179 5.79 -6.32 15.30
N ASP A 180 4.50 -6.55 15.59
CA ASP A 180 3.95 -7.91 15.64
C ASP A 180 3.83 -8.53 14.21
N ALA A 181 3.92 -7.69 13.17
CA ALA A 181 3.87 -8.09 11.77
C ALA A 181 5.26 -8.20 11.11
N LEU A 182 6.28 -7.60 11.68
CA LEU A 182 7.69 -7.67 11.25
C LEU A 182 8.42 -8.80 11.95
#